data_bb15029995f6f1eafe2a8983648c4512
#
_entry.id   bb15029995f6f1eafe2a8983648c4512
#
_cell.length_a   1.000
_cell.length_b   1.000
_cell.length_c   1.000
_cell.angle_alpha   90.00
_cell.angle_beta   90.00
_cell.angle_gamma   90.00
#
_symmetry.space_group_name_H-M   'P 1'
#
loop_
_entity.id
_entity.type
_entity.pdbx_description
1 polymer ?
#
loop_
_entity_poly.entity_id
_entity_poly.type
_entity_poly.pdbx_seq_one_letter_code
_entity_poly.pdbx_strand_id
1 'polypeptide(L)'
;FSKVLTVNLTAPQALIATLDPMLRASKDARIVALTTTPVRTPRPYWGAYAASKAALEALVLSYGEEMKNISAIRVHIVNPGRTRTAMRAKAFPGEDPASVKPPETVADAILSLVTSDTPTGSYLTVEGQGAKQ
;
A
#
# COMPACT_ATOMS: atom_id res chain seq x y z
N PHE A 1 -10.77 -17.01 -1.11
CA PHE A 1 -9.69 -16.54 -0.23
C PHE A 1 -8.30 -16.77 -0.82
N SER A 2 -8.03 -17.94 -1.38
CA SER A 2 -6.73 -18.23 -1.97
C SER A 2 -6.38 -17.29 -3.14
N LYS A 3 -7.37 -16.89 -3.95
CA LYS A 3 -7.18 -15.95 -5.05
C LYS A 3 -6.80 -14.54 -4.55
N VAL A 4 -7.42 -14.10 -3.46
CA VAL A 4 -7.09 -12.83 -2.82
C VAL A 4 -5.67 -12.86 -2.28
N LEU A 5 -5.25 -13.95 -1.63
CA LEU A 5 -3.89 -14.13 -1.16
C LEU A 5 -2.89 -14.18 -2.31
N THR A 6 -3.23 -14.81 -3.43
CA THR A 6 -2.34 -14.86 -4.60
C THR A 6 -2.06 -13.46 -5.12
N VAL A 7 -3.08 -12.64 -5.30
CA VAL A 7 -2.92 -11.29 -5.85
C VAL A 7 -2.26 -10.35 -4.86
N ASN A 8 -2.65 -10.40 -3.58
CA ASN A 8 -2.24 -9.40 -2.59
C ASN A 8 -0.99 -9.78 -1.80
N LEU A 9 -0.59 -11.04 -1.80
CA LEU A 9 0.56 -11.52 -1.03
C LEU A 9 1.57 -12.29 -1.87
N THR A 10 1.15 -13.39 -2.50
CA THR A 10 2.07 -14.29 -3.21
C THR A 10 2.72 -13.61 -4.41
N ALA A 11 1.96 -12.85 -5.20
CA ALA A 11 2.50 -12.12 -6.35
C ALA A 11 3.46 -11.00 -5.92
N PRO A 12 3.14 -10.13 -4.95
CA PRO A 12 4.11 -9.18 -4.44
C PRO A 12 5.37 -9.82 -3.87
N GLN A 13 5.26 -10.92 -3.16
CA GLN A 13 6.42 -11.67 -2.66
C GLN A 13 7.32 -12.15 -3.80
N ALA A 14 6.73 -12.71 -4.84
CA ALA A 14 7.47 -13.16 -6.02
C ALA A 14 8.15 -12.00 -6.75
N LEU A 15 7.48 -10.84 -6.84
CA LEU A 15 8.06 -9.64 -7.44
C LEU A 15 9.28 -9.15 -6.64
N ILE A 16 9.18 -9.08 -5.33
CA ILE A 16 10.29 -8.66 -4.48
C ILE A 16 11.47 -9.64 -4.64
N ALA A 17 11.22 -10.95 -4.60
CA ALA A 17 12.25 -11.95 -4.77
C ALA A 17 12.95 -11.84 -6.14
N THR A 18 12.17 -11.60 -7.19
CA THR A 18 12.70 -11.46 -8.55
C THR A 18 13.51 -10.17 -8.72
N LEU A 19 13.05 -9.08 -8.13
CA LEU A 19 13.64 -7.75 -8.28
C LEU A 19 14.75 -7.48 -7.25
N ASP A 20 14.92 -8.31 -6.23
CA ASP A 20 15.85 -8.07 -5.12
C ASP A 20 17.26 -7.69 -5.58
N PRO A 21 17.89 -8.37 -6.55
CA PRO A 21 19.22 -7.94 -7.00
C PRO A 21 19.25 -6.53 -7.56
N MET A 22 18.24 -6.13 -8.31
CA MET A 22 18.13 -4.76 -8.86
C MET A 22 17.83 -3.74 -7.78
N LEU A 23 16.98 -4.09 -6.82
CA LEU A 23 16.68 -3.23 -5.69
C LEU A 23 17.94 -2.96 -4.86
N ARG A 24 18.72 -3.98 -4.57
CA ARG A 24 19.99 -3.85 -3.83
C ARG A 24 21.04 -3.02 -4.58
N ALA A 25 21.05 -3.10 -5.90
CA ALA A 25 22.00 -2.36 -6.73
C ALA A 25 21.63 -0.89 -6.88
N SER A 26 20.39 -0.52 -6.62
CA SER A 26 19.91 0.85 -6.72
C SER A 26 20.43 1.72 -5.56
N LYS A 27 20.74 2.98 -5.87
CA LYS A 27 21.14 3.95 -4.86
C LYS A 27 19.97 4.56 -4.10
N ASP A 28 18.75 4.38 -4.60
CA ASP A 28 17.52 4.92 -3.98
C ASP A 28 16.32 4.07 -4.38
N ALA A 29 16.34 2.79 -4.00
CA ALA A 29 15.22 1.89 -4.27
C ALA A 29 14.07 2.16 -3.30
N ARG A 30 12.86 2.19 -3.83
CA ARG A 30 11.65 2.39 -3.04
C ARG A 30 10.63 1.31 -3.36
N ILE A 31 10.04 0.76 -2.30
CA ILE A 31 8.90 -0.15 -2.38
C ILE A 31 7.74 0.53 -1.67
N VAL A 32 6.63 0.67 -2.38
CA VAL A 32 5.38 1.18 -1.81
C VAL A 32 4.35 0.06 -1.88
N ALA A 33 3.87 -0.36 -0.72
CA ALA A 33 2.77 -1.31 -0.61
C ALA A 33 1.49 -0.59 -0.20
N LEU A 34 0.41 -0.85 -0.93
CA LEU A 34 -0.88 -0.27 -0.62
C LEU A 34 -1.63 -1.14 0.37
N THR A 35 -2.11 -0.54 1.43
CA THR A 35 -2.91 -1.19 2.46
C THR A 35 -4.35 -0.65 2.47
N THR A 36 -5.09 -0.97 3.49
CA THR A 36 -6.51 -0.59 3.60
C THR A 36 -6.89 -0.36 5.06
N THR A 37 -7.86 0.51 5.27
CA THR A 37 -8.36 0.84 6.61
C THR A 37 -8.83 -0.38 7.41
N PRO A 38 -9.55 -1.38 6.84
CA PRO A 38 -9.97 -2.57 7.59
C PRO A 38 -8.86 -3.38 8.24
N VAL A 39 -7.60 -3.20 7.86
CA VAL A 39 -6.47 -3.86 8.56
C VAL A 39 -6.39 -3.40 10.02
N ARG A 40 -6.63 -2.14 10.30
CA ARG A 40 -6.54 -1.58 11.65
C ARG A 40 -7.89 -1.30 12.29
N THR A 41 -8.93 -1.11 11.47
CA THR A 41 -10.30 -0.87 11.92
C THR A 41 -11.20 -1.97 11.37
N PRO A 42 -11.45 -3.03 12.13
CA PRO A 42 -12.22 -4.18 11.66
C PRO A 42 -13.60 -3.79 11.14
N ARG A 43 -14.00 -4.40 10.04
CA ARG A 43 -15.31 -4.19 9.41
C ARG A 43 -15.93 -5.56 9.08
N PRO A 44 -17.24 -5.71 9.30
CA PRO A 44 -17.95 -6.94 8.92
C PRO A 44 -17.71 -7.26 7.44
N TYR A 45 -17.55 -8.54 7.13
CA TYR A 45 -17.40 -9.10 5.78
C TYR A 45 -16.08 -8.78 5.05
N TRP A 46 -15.17 -8.00 5.64
CA TRP A 46 -13.90 -7.61 5.03
C TRP A 46 -12.71 -8.41 5.55
N GLY A 47 -12.97 -9.49 6.32
CA GLY A 47 -11.89 -10.21 7.00
C GLY A 47 -10.84 -10.82 6.06
N ALA A 48 -11.25 -11.48 4.99
CA ALA A 48 -10.32 -12.10 4.05
C ALA A 48 -9.42 -11.06 3.36
N TYR A 49 -10.02 -9.98 2.89
CA TYR A 49 -9.29 -8.89 2.24
C TYR A 49 -8.34 -8.20 3.22
N ALA A 50 -8.82 -7.87 4.42
CA ALA A 50 -8.00 -7.25 5.46
C ALA A 50 -6.83 -8.15 5.87
N ALA A 51 -7.07 -9.46 6.01
CA ALA A 51 -6.01 -10.42 6.35
C ALA A 51 -4.94 -10.47 5.27
N SER A 52 -5.31 -10.45 3.98
CA SER A 52 -4.36 -10.46 2.87
C SER A 52 -3.50 -9.18 2.86
N LYS A 53 -4.10 -8.04 3.14
CA LYS A 53 -3.38 -6.75 3.20
C LYS A 53 -2.51 -6.65 4.45
N ALA A 54 -2.95 -7.18 5.58
CA ALA A 54 -2.13 -7.26 6.79
C ALA A 54 -0.89 -8.14 6.57
N ALA A 55 -1.06 -9.25 5.87
CA ALA A 55 0.06 -10.13 5.50
C ALA A 55 1.05 -9.42 4.58
N LEU A 56 0.56 -8.64 3.60
CA LEU A 56 1.40 -7.84 2.72
C LEU A 56 2.20 -6.79 3.51
N GLU A 57 1.58 -6.09 4.44
CA GLU A 57 2.27 -5.13 5.30
C GLU A 57 3.42 -5.80 6.06
N ALA A 58 3.13 -6.93 6.70
CA ALA A 58 4.12 -7.67 7.47
C ALA A 58 5.30 -8.11 6.60
N LEU A 59 5.02 -8.64 5.41
CA LEU A 59 6.05 -9.09 4.47
C LEU A 59 6.97 -7.93 4.04
N VAL A 60 6.39 -6.83 3.62
CA VAL A 60 7.14 -5.69 3.08
C VAL A 60 7.95 -5.00 4.19
N LEU A 61 7.37 -4.83 5.36
CA LEU A 61 8.07 -4.23 6.50
C LEU A 61 9.24 -5.12 6.97
N SER A 62 9.05 -6.42 6.99
CA SER A 62 10.12 -7.37 7.34
C SER A 62 11.28 -7.27 6.35
N TYR A 63 10.97 -7.24 5.05
CA TYR A 63 12.00 -7.05 4.02
C TYR A 63 12.74 -5.72 4.20
N GLY A 64 12.02 -4.65 4.53
CA GLY A 64 12.63 -3.35 4.83
C GLY A 64 13.63 -3.41 5.97
N GLU A 65 13.28 -4.10 7.04
CA GLU A 65 14.19 -4.29 8.18
C GLU A 65 15.42 -5.13 7.83
N GLU A 66 15.26 -6.19 7.03
CA GLU A 66 16.38 -7.00 6.53
C GLU A 66 17.37 -6.18 5.72
N MET A 67 16.87 -5.24 4.91
CA MET A 67 17.66 -4.44 3.98
C MET A 67 18.20 -3.14 4.56
N LYS A 68 17.74 -2.73 5.72
CA LYS A 68 17.96 -1.42 6.31
C LYS A 68 19.44 -1.02 6.45
N ASN A 69 20.29 -1.97 6.85
CA ASN A 69 21.70 -1.69 7.12
C ASN A 69 22.65 -2.19 6.02
N ILE A 70 22.13 -2.83 4.97
CA ILE A 70 22.95 -3.44 3.92
C ILE A 70 22.62 -2.93 2.53
N SER A 71 21.65 -2.03 2.41
CA SER A 71 21.23 -1.47 1.11
C SER A 71 20.63 -0.09 1.30
N ALA A 72 20.33 0.57 0.16
CA ALA A 72 19.61 1.84 0.13
C ALA A 72 18.09 1.64 -0.05
N ILE A 73 17.59 0.41 0.08
CA ILE A 73 16.16 0.11 -0.09
C ILE A 73 15.35 0.70 1.05
N ARG A 74 14.30 1.44 0.70
CA ARG A 74 13.32 1.95 1.65
C ARG A 74 11.95 1.43 1.28
N VAL A 75 11.21 0.95 2.28
CA VAL A 75 9.84 0.46 2.09
C VAL A 75 8.86 1.37 2.80
N HIS A 76 7.70 1.56 2.18
CA HIS A 76 6.65 2.42 2.69
C HIS A 76 5.30 1.73 2.56
N ILE A 77 4.46 1.89 3.57
CA ILE A 77 3.08 1.43 3.54
C ILE A 77 2.20 2.65 3.33
N VAL A 78 1.34 2.61 2.32
CA VAL A 78 0.42 3.70 2.02
C VAL A 78 -1.02 3.20 2.10
N ASN A 79 -1.80 3.84 2.94
CA ASN A 79 -3.25 3.66 2.96
C ASN A 79 -3.88 4.77 2.10
N PRO A 80 -4.37 4.44 0.90
CA PRO A 80 -4.96 5.47 0.03
C PRO A 80 -6.28 6.02 0.55
N GLY A 81 -6.92 5.33 1.51
CA GLY A 81 -8.25 5.70 1.97
C GLY A 81 -9.30 5.54 0.89
N ARG A 82 -10.44 6.22 1.04
CA ARG A 82 -11.51 6.19 0.04
C ARG A 82 -11.07 6.90 -1.23
N THR A 83 -10.98 6.15 -2.32
CA THR A 83 -10.48 6.64 -3.60
C THR A 83 -11.45 6.27 -4.71
N ARG A 84 -11.71 7.20 -5.63
CA ARG A 84 -12.59 7.00 -6.78
C ARG A 84 -11.93 6.06 -7.79
N THR A 85 -12.29 4.78 -7.73
CA THR A 85 -11.78 3.73 -8.63
C THR A 85 -12.95 2.84 -9.06
N ALA A 86 -12.74 2.05 -10.11
CA ALA A 86 -13.72 1.05 -10.55
C ALA A 86 -14.00 0.02 -9.45
N MET A 87 -12.98 -0.39 -8.72
CA MET A 87 -13.15 -1.32 -7.59
C MET A 87 -14.03 -0.72 -6.49
N ARG A 88 -13.82 0.55 -6.16
CA ARG A 88 -14.64 1.27 -5.16
C ARG A 88 -16.09 1.40 -5.61
N ALA A 89 -16.32 1.77 -6.87
CA ALA A 89 -17.66 1.89 -7.44
C ALA A 89 -18.41 0.55 -7.42
N LYS A 90 -17.71 -0.54 -7.66
CA LYS A 90 -18.28 -1.89 -7.63
C LYS A 90 -18.65 -2.33 -6.20
N ALA A 91 -17.81 -1.98 -5.21
CA ALA A 91 -18.05 -2.32 -3.82
C ALA A 91 -19.12 -1.43 -3.16
N PHE A 92 -19.25 -0.19 -3.60
CA PHE A 92 -20.16 0.81 -3.04
C PHE A 92 -20.96 1.50 -4.16
N PRO A 93 -21.87 0.79 -4.84
CA PRO A 93 -22.55 1.30 -6.04
C PRO A 93 -23.46 2.50 -5.78
N GLY A 94 -23.93 2.70 -4.54
CA GLY A 94 -24.77 3.84 -4.15
C GLY A 94 -23.98 5.09 -3.74
N GLU A 95 -22.66 5.03 -3.75
CA GLU A 95 -21.83 6.16 -3.34
C GLU A 95 -21.70 7.17 -4.47
N ASP A 96 -21.84 8.48 -4.13
CA ASP A 96 -21.58 9.55 -5.08
C ASP A 96 -20.07 9.59 -5.42
N PRO A 97 -19.68 9.40 -6.70
CA PRO A 97 -18.27 9.47 -7.09
C PRO A 97 -17.58 10.79 -6.73
N ALA A 98 -18.33 11.90 -6.70
CA ALA A 98 -17.78 13.21 -6.35
C ALA A 98 -17.44 13.32 -4.85
N SER A 99 -17.94 12.42 -4.00
CA SER A 99 -17.69 12.41 -2.56
C SER A 99 -16.39 11.74 -2.17
N VAL A 100 -15.71 11.08 -3.10
CA VAL A 100 -14.44 10.40 -2.88
C VAL A 100 -13.33 11.07 -3.69
N LYS A 101 -12.12 11.07 -3.12
CA LYS A 101 -10.98 11.71 -3.80
C LYS A 101 -10.60 11.00 -5.09
N PRO A 102 -10.09 11.73 -6.08
CA PRO A 102 -9.61 11.13 -7.32
C PRO A 102 -8.29 10.36 -7.08
N PRO A 103 -7.98 9.36 -7.94
CA PRO A 103 -6.72 8.61 -7.85
C PRO A 103 -5.48 9.49 -7.91
N GLU A 104 -5.54 10.62 -8.61
CA GLU A 104 -4.43 11.56 -8.75
C GLU A 104 -3.95 12.11 -7.41
N THR A 105 -4.85 12.30 -6.45
CA THR A 105 -4.49 12.73 -5.08
C THR A 105 -3.58 11.70 -4.41
N VAL A 106 -3.88 10.41 -4.59
CA VAL A 106 -3.05 9.32 -4.07
C VAL A 106 -1.72 9.25 -4.81
N ALA A 107 -1.74 9.38 -6.13
CA ALA A 107 -0.54 9.36 -6.95
C ALA A 107 0.43 10.48 -6.56
N ASP A 108 -0.07 11.69 -6.35
CA ASP A 108 0.73 12.83 -5.93
C ASP A 108 1.35 12.61 -4.55
N ALA A 109 0.59 12.02 -3.62
CA ALA A 109 1.10 11.69 -2.29
C ALA A 109 2.21 10.62 -2.36
N ILE A 110 2.05 9.61 -3.19
CA ILE A 110 3.07 8.57 -3.40
C ILE A 110 4.32 9.19 -4.04
N LEU A 111 4.16 10.03 -5.06
CA LEU A 111 5.28 10.70 -5.71
C LEU A 111 6.08 11.55 -4.71
N SER A 112 5.41 12.32 -3.88
CA SER A 112 6.06 13.11 -2.82
C SER A 112 6.81 12.20 -1.84
N LEU A 113 6.23 11.07 -1.48
CA LEU A 113 6.84 10.12 -0.55
C LEU A 113 8.12 9.51 -1.13
N VAL A 114 8.09 9.01 -2.37
CA VAL A 114 9.22 8.31 -2.98
C VAL A 114 10.34 9.24 -3.42
N THR A 115 10.10 10.55 -3.44
CA THR A 115 11.13 11.57 -3.72
C THR A 115 11.61 12.28 -2.45
N SER A 116 11.10 11.89 -1.28
CA SER A 116 11.46 12.46 0.01
C SER A 116 12.58 11.67 0.70
N ASP A 117 13.09 12.21 1.81
CA ASP A 117 14.03 11.51 2.68
C ASP A 117 13.34 10.67 3.76
N THR A 118 12.06 10.39 3.60
CA THR A 118 11.30 9.61 4.58
C THR A 118 11.98 8.26 4.84
N PRO A 119 12.23 7.91 6.10
CA PRO A 119 12.89 6.65 6.44
C PRO A 119 12.08 5.42 6.03
N THR A 120 12.79 4.31 5.85
CA THR A 120 12.15 3.00 5.64
C THR A 120 11.23 2.64 6.81
N GLY A 121 10.17 1.90 6.52
CA GLY A 121 9.18 1.48 7.52
C GLY A 121 8.09 2.51 7.77
N SER A 122 7.99 3.56 6.97
CA SER A 122 6.98 4.60 7.16
C SER A 122 5.58 4.13 6.77
N TYR A 123 4.59 4.71 7.42
CA TYR A 123 3.17 4.49 7.14
C TYR A 123 2.52 5.85 6.83
N LEU A 124 1.87 5.93 5.68
CA LEU A 124 1.19 7.15 5.24
C LEU A 124 -0.28 6.86 4.97
N THR A 125 -1.17 7.66 5.55
CA THR A 125 -2.59 7.68 5.18
C THR A 125 -2.84 8.90 4.32
N VAL A 126 -3.42 8.69 3.14
CA VAL A 126 -3.77 9.78 2.22
C VAL A 126 -5.20 10.22 2.48
N GLU A 127 -5.38 11.47 2.87
CA GLU A 127 -6.69 12.04 3.12
C GLU A 127 -7.13 12.92 1.95
N GLY A 128 -8.42 12.91 1.66
CA GLY A 128 -9.01 13.80 0.66
C GLY A 128 -9.19 15.21 1.21
N GLN A 129 -9.22 16.22 0.33
CA GLN A 129 -9.54 17.57 0.72
C GLN A 129 -10.94 17.61 1.34
N GLY A 130 -11.03 18.19 2.56
CA GLY A 130 -12.29 18.32 3.29
C GLY A 130 -12.80 17.01 3.92
N ALA A 131 -12.09 15.91 3.80
CA ALA A 131 -12.46 14.66 4.46
C ALA A 131 -12.03 14.70 5.92
N LYS A 132 -12.98 15.01 6.79
CA LYS A 132 -12.86 14.65 8.21
C LYS A 132 -13.24 13.16 8.32
N GLN A 133 -12.34 12.37 8.80
CA GLN A 133 -12.62 10.97 9.12
C GLN A 133 -13.26 10.84 10.47
#